data_e1481371fe3ca4edcd401aa9789ae788
#
_entry.id   e1481371fe3ca4edcd401aa9789ae788
#
_cell.length_a   1.000
_cell.length_b   1.000
_cell.length_c   1.000
_cell.angle_alpha   90.00
_cell.angle_beta   90.00
_cell.angle_gamma   90.00
#
_symmetry.space_group_name_H-M   'P 1'
#
loop_
_entity.id
_entity.type
_entity.pdbx_description
1 polymer ?
#
loop_
_entity_poly.entity_id
_entity_poly.type
_entity_poly.pdbx_seq_one_letter_code
_entity_poly.pdbx_strand_id
1 'polypeptide(L)'
;MLLHKYIKSEYWWKTLSRCEIKVSKPSEMNDPFDCFGVFSGEFGAKAKRNLKSESAFLRNMRDRTAADETFRILCLTDAETNDDRSEMLFWSHYTNGGDGVRITFEIQDTSEFSQPKGLIDFVKYGAIVPRLDSELYEENQKAEIRHFLQECIWTKGHAWAYEHEVRLLFPLKGLKTRTCSTMEKKGIREKVRYDVIKFSPLSVKEVVFGPKIKPNVVKRKARRLASIYGSTAIFKIAIMTDRYKYHNEPLLDDISCKVNLSNGDRLSMVGWDK
;
A
#
# COMPACT_ATOMS: atom_id res chain seq x y z
N MET A 1 -13.25 1.08 9.86
CA MET A 1 -12.38 2.25 9.59
C MET A 1 -12.28 2.49 8.09
N LEU A 2 -12.13 3.74 7.67
CA LEU A 2 -11.88 4.10 6.28
C LEU A 2 -10.37 4.29 6.07
N LEU A 3 -9.82 3.60 5.09
CA LEU A 3 -8.38 3.60 4.82
C LEU A 3 -8.09 3.93 3.35
N HIS A 4 -7.10 4.76 3.09
CA HIS A 4 -6.67 5.14 1.75
C HIS A 4 -5.47 4.34 1.27
N LYS A 5 -5.48 4.01 -0.03
CA LYS A 5 -4.32 3.50 -0.75
C LYS A 5 -4.09 4.30 -2.02
N TYR A 6 -2.90 4.87 -2.13
CA TYR A 6 -2.46 5.55 -3.34
C TYR A 6 -1.69 4.58 -4.24
N ILE A 7 -1.99 4.60 -5.54
CA ILE A 7 -1.47 3.64 -6.53
C ILE A 7 -1.09 4.39 -7.81
N LYS A 8 0.10 4.10 -8.34
CA LYS A 8 0.62 4.69 -9.58
C LYS A 8 -0.20 4.29 -10.80
N SER A 9 -0.13 5.11 -11.86
CA SER A 9 -0.92 4.95 -13.10
C SER A 9 -0.73 3.62 -13.80
N GLU A 10 0.45 3.04 -13.75
CA GLU A 10 0.75 1.76 -14.40
C GLU A 10 0.09 0.54 -13.73
N TYR A 11 -0.37 0.68 -12.47
CA TYR A 11 -0.91 -0.44 -11.69
C TYR A 11 -2.42 -0.37 -11.44
N TRP A 12 -3.02 0.83 -11.40
CA TRP A 12 -4.40 1.00 -10.95
C TRP A 12 -5.43 0.17 -11.72
N TRP A 13 -5.26 0.05 -13.05
CA TRP A 13 -6.19 -0.74 -13.84
C TRP A 13 -6.15 -2.23 -13.49
N LYS A 14 -4.96 -2.78 -13.30
CA LYS A 14 -4.80 -4.19 -12.87
C LYS A 14 -5.38 -4.40 -11.49
N THR A 15 -5.15 -3.44 -10.58
CA THR A 15 -5.68 -3.48 -9.21
C THR A 15 -7.20 -3.48 -9.21
N LEU A 16 -7.83 -2.48 -9.83
CA LEU A 16 -9.28 -2.35 -9.84
C LEU A 16 -9.99 -3.44 -10.65
N SER A 17 -9.48 -3.80 -11.84
CA SER A 17 -10.14 -4.78 -12.72
C SER A 17 -10.04 -6.22 -12.23
N ARG A 18 -9.09 -6.53 -11.37
CA ARG A 18 -8.87 -7.88 -10.81
C ARG A 18 -9.25 -7.97 -9.34
N CYS A 19 -9.53 -6.84 -8.70
CA CYS A 19 -9.68 -6.72 -7.25
C CYS A 19 -8.50 -7.35 -6.51
N GLU A 20 -7.28 -7.05 -7.01
CA GLU A 20 -6.02 -7.53 -6.46
C GLU A 20 -5.12 -6.33 -6.17
N ILE A 21 -4.53 -6.28 -4.96
CA ILE A 21 -3.61 -5.23 -4.57
C ILE A 21 -2.24 -5.81 -4.28
N LYS A 22 -1.17 -5.11 -4.72
CA LYS A 22 0.20 -5.50 -4.40
C LYS A 22 0.44 -5.38 -2.90
N VAL A 23 1.06 -6.40 -2.33
CA VAL A 23 1.62 -6.39 -0.98
C VAL A 23 3.14 -6.38 -1.09
N SER A 24 3.79 -5.57 -0.27
CA SER A 24 5.23 -5.30 -0.36
C SER A 24 6.02 -6.20 0.58
N LYS A 25 7.25 -6.49 0.20
CA LYS A 25 8.24 -7.05 1.10
C LYS A 25 8.72 -5.96 2.08
N PRO A 26 9.12 -6.30 3.29
CA PRO A 26 9.81 -5.36 4.17
C PRO A 26 11.01 -4.66 3.50
N SER A 27 11.78 -5.38 2.68
CA SER A 27 12.91 -4.82 1.93
C SER A 27 12.53 -3.83 0.82
N GLU A 28 11.26 -3.82 0.39
CA GLU A 28 10.74 -2.91 -0.65
C GLU A 28 10.19 -1.58 -0.07
N MET A 29 10.22 -1.39 1.26
CA MET A 29 9.77 -0.14 1.87
C MET A 29 10.69 1.01 1.46
N ASN A 30 10.10 2.18 1.19
CA ASN A 30 10.80 3.38 0.72
C ASN A 30 11.68 4.02 1.79
N ASP A 31 11.33 3.92 3.06
CA ASP A 31 12.16 4.38 4.17
C ASP A 31 13.23 3.33 4.50
N PRO A 32 14.53 3.68 4.46
CA PRO A 32 15.61 2.75 4.82
C PRO A 32 15.58 2.29 6.27
N PHE A 33 14.88 3.01 7.14
CA PHE A 33 14.70 2.64 8.56
C PHE A 33 13.38 1.92 8.83
N ASP A 34 12.56 1.72 7.82
CA ASP A 34 11.28 1.01 7.97
C ASP A 34 11.51 -0.49 8.20
N CYS A 35 10.78 -1.08 9.12
CA CYS A 35 10.97 -2.47 9.58
C CYS A 35 12.41 -2.75 10.05
N PHE A 36 13.08 -1.74 10.61
CA PHE A 36 14.46 -1.80 11.03
C PHE A 36 14.59 -1.76 12.55
N GLY A 37 15.57 -2.47 13.10
CA GLY A 37 15.94 -2.42 14.51
C GLY A 37 17.44 -2.60 14.69
N VAL A 38 17.92 -2.28 15.87
CA VAL A 38 19.34 -2.37 16.22
C VAL A 38 19.55 -3.21 17.48
N PHE A 39 20.72 -3.83 17.60
CA PHE A 39 21.15 -4.43 18.83
C PHE A 39 21.92 -3.42 19.68
N SER A 40 21.67 -3.43 21.00
CA SER A 40 22.46 -2.70 22.00
C SER A 40 23.37 -3.66 22.72
N GLY A 41 24.53 -3.16 23.19
CA GLY A 41 25.55 -3.96 23.86
C GLY A 41 26.56 -4.60 22.91
N GLU A 42 27.55 -5.28 23.49
CA GLU A 42 28.54 -6.05 22.76
C GLU A 42 28.17 -7.53 22.76
N PHE A 43 28.27 -8.16 21.64
CA PHE A 43 28.14 -9.62 21.56
C PHE A 43 29.35 -10.29 22.22
N GLY A 44 29.11 -11.28 23.07
CA GLY A 44 30.14 -12.03 23.76
C GLY A 44 31.09 -12.76 22.80
N ALA A 45 32.26 -13.15 23.29
CA ALA A 45 33.30 -13.81 22.51
C ALA A 45 32.84 -15.11 21.84
N LYS A 46 31.83 -15.79 22.37
CA LYS A 46 31.24 -17.01 21.84
C LYS A 46 30.40 -16.72 20.59
N ALA A 47 29.63 -15.62 20.62
CA ALA A 47 28.87 -15.14 19.49
C ALA A 47 29.79 -14.59 18.39
N LYS A 48 30.88 -13.89 18.76
CA LYS A 48 31.89 -13.41 17.81
C LYS A 48 32.56 -14.53 17.01
N ARG A 49 32.69 -15.73 17.55
CA ARG A 49 33.21 -16.90 16.82
C ARG A 49 32.17 -17.52 15.86
N ASN A 50 30.91 -17.46 16.21
CA ASN A 50 29.81 -17.87 15.32
C ASN A 50 29.46 -16.79 14.28
N LEU A 51 30.04 -15.59 14.42
CA LEU A 51 29.67 -14.36 13.75
C LEU A 51 30.45 -14.06 12.45
N LYS A 52 31.02 -15.06 11.80
CA LYS A 52 30.80 -15.08 10.34
C LYS A 52 29.31 -15.06 10.01
N SER A 53 28.44 -15.45 10.96
CA SER A 53 27.00 -15.27 10.92
C SER A 53 26.50 -13.89 11.43
N GLU A 54 27.27 -13.11 12.22
CA GLU A 54 26.86 -11.79 12.73
C GLU A 54 26.67 -10.80 11.58
N SER A 55 27.61 -10.75 10.67
CA SER A 55 27.46 -9.94 9.45
C SER A 55 26.27 -10.38 8.61
N ALA A 56 25.90 -11.67 8.65
CA ALA A 56 24.72 -12.18 7.95
C ALA A 56 23.43 -11.86 8.70
N PHE A 57 23.40 -12.01 10.04
CA PHE A 57 22.20 -11.69 10.83
C PHE A 57 21.95 -10.20 10.90
N LEU A 58 22.96 -9.38 11.21
CA LEU A 58 22.85 -7.92 11.17
C LEU A 58 22.62 -7.39 9.76
N ARG A 59 23.19 -8.07 8.76
CA ARG A 59 22.90 -7.80 7.35
C ARG A 59 21.48 -8.21 6.99
N ASN A 60 21.01 -9.38 7.46
CA ASN A 60 19.64 -9.83 7.27
C ASN A 60 18.62 -8.93 7.97
N MET A 61 18.94 -8.40 9.16
CA MET A 61 18.14 -7.39 9.81
C MET A 61 18.21 -6.03 9.08
N ARG A 62 19.39 -5.62 8.61
CA ARG A 62 19.57 -4.44 7.76
C ARG A 62 18.96 -4.62 6.39
N ASP A 63 19.13 -5.79 5.79
CA ASP A 63 18.64 -6.10 4.44
C ASP A 63 17.15 -6.50 4.45
N ARG A 64 16.53 -6.65 5.65
CA ARG A 64 15.13 -7.05 5.83
C ARG A 64 14.76 -8.38 5.15
N THR A 65 15.74 -9.13 4.65
CA THR A 65 15.54 -10.33 3.83
C THR A 65 14.91 -11.49 4.59
N ALA A 66 15.24 -11.65 5.87
CA ALA A 66 14.63 -12.69 6.71
C ALA A 66 13.11 -12.46 6.89
N ALA A 67 12.69 -11.20 7.02
CA ALA A 67 11.29 -10.84 7.09
C ALA A 67 10.59 -11.03 5.73
N ASP A 68 11.30 -10.83 4.62
CA ASP A 68 10.78 -11.04 3.26
C ASP A 68 10.34 -12.49 3.01
N GLU A 69 10.87 -13.45 3.74
CA GLU A 69 10.53 -14.86 3.58
C GLU A 69 9.35 -15.30 4.47
N THR A 70 8.85 -14.41 5.31
CA THR A 70 7.82 -14.73 6.30
C THR A 70 6.48 -14.08 6.04
N PHE A 71 6.46 -12.79 5.67
CA PHE A 71 5.23 -12.03 5.51
C PHE A 71 5.33 -10.95 4.43
N ARG A 72 4.18 -10.35 4.13
CA ARG A 72 4.03 -9.18 3.27
C ARG A 72 3.24 -8.11 3.98
N ILE A 73 3.46 -6.86 3.60
CA ILE A 73 2.86 -5.69 4.19
C ILE A 73 2.00 -4.97 3.16
N LEU A 74 0.78 -4.60 3.56
CA LEU A 74 -0.03 -3.62 2.86
C LEU A 74 -0.11 -2.38 3.74
N CYS A 75 0.49 -1.29 3.27
CA CYS A 75 0.45 0.01 3.91
C CYS A 75 -0.75 0.80 3.38
N LEU A 76 -1.56 1.27 4.28
CA LEU A 76 -2.72 2.13 4.05
C LEU A 76 -2.59 3.37 4.93
N THR A 77 -3.37 4.39 4.67
CA THR A 77 -3.43 5.63 5.47
C THR A 77 -4.81 5.77 6.07
N ASP A 78 -4.90 6.17 7.32
CA ASP A 78 -6.17 6.49 7.96
C ASP A 78 -6.83 7.69 7.26
N ALA A 79 -8.05 7.49 6.77
CA ALA A 79 -8.76 8.50 6.01
C ALA A 79 -9.27 9.67 6.88
N GLU A 80 -9.52 9.42 8.17
CA GLU A 80 -10.06 10.41 9.10
C GLU A 80 -9.02 11.44 9.55
N THR A 81 -7.73 11.07 9.49
CA THR A 81 -6.62 11.94 9.88
C THR A 81 -5.94 12.62 8.70
N ASN A 82 -6.37 12.33 7.47
CA ASN A 82 -5.77 12.85 6.24
C ASN A 82 -6.19 14.31 6.01
N ASP A 83 -5.25 15.24 6.20
CA ASP A 83 -5.43 16.67 5.91
C ASP A 83 -4.92 17.05 4.48
N ASP A 84 -5.20 18.28 4.05
CA ASP A 84 -4.80 18.79 2.72
C ASP A 84 -3.28 18.66 2.47
N ARG A 85 -2.44 18.83 3.51
CA ARG A 85 -0.99 18.74 3.40
C ARG A 85 -0.53 17.30 3.19
N SER A 86 -1.05 16.40 3.99
CA SER A 86 -0.77 14.96 3.89
C SER A 86 -1.25 14.43 2.54
N GLU A 87 -2.44 14.83 2.08
CA GLU A 87 -2.95 14.44 0.78
C GLU A 87 -2.02 14.87 -0.37
N MET A 88 -1.50 16.08 -0.35
CA MET A 88 -0.52 16.55 -1.35
C MET A 88 0.75 15.70 -1.37
N LEU A 89 1.27 15.35 -0.19
CA LEU A 89 2.45 14.50 -0.06
C LEU A 89 2.17 13.08 -0.61
N PHE A 90 1.00 12.51 -0.32
CA PHE A 90 0.60 11.21 -0.85
C PHE A 90 0.49 11.20 -2.38
N TRP A 91 -0.16 12.20 -2.97
CA TRP A 91 -0.23 12.33 -4.42
C TRP A 91 1.16 12.47 -5.04
N SER A 92 2.05 13.21 -4.38
CA SER A 92 3.43 13.38 -4.86
C SER A 92 4.26 12.10 -4.79
N HIS A 93 4.26 11.44 -3.62
CA HIS A 93 5.17 10.31 -3.34
C HIS A 93 4.68 8.99 -3.94
N TYR A 94 3.36 8.74 -3.90
CA TYR A 94 2.80 7.42 -4.19
C TYR A 94 2.07 7.30 -5.53
N THR A 95 1.94 8.42 -6.29
CA THR A 95 1.19 8.42 -7.55
C THR A 95 1.94 9.07 -8.74
N ASN A 96 3.27 9.09 -8.74
CA ASN A 96 4.07 9.79 -9.75
C ASN A 96 3.68 11.28 -9.88
N GLY A 97 3.47 11.97 -8.74
CA GLY A 97 3.13 13.39 -8.70
C GLY A 97 1.71 13.67 -9.26
N GLY A 98 0.74 12.86 -8.91
CA GLY A 98 -0.66 13.00 -9.31
C GLY A 98 -1.08 12.17 -10.53
N ASP A 99 -0.18 11.33 -11.08
CA ASP A 99 -0.53 10.34 -12.10
C ASP A 99 -0.78 8.97 -11.43
N GLY A 100 -1.97 8.78 -10.91
CA GLY A 100 -2.35 7.58 -10.18
C GLY A 100 -3.77 7.64 -9.63
N VAL A 101 -4.11 6.76 -8.70
CA VAL A 101 -5.41 6.72 -8.05
C VAL A 101 -5.27 6.62 -6.53
N ARG A 102 -6.24 7.19 -5.82
CA ARG A 102 -6.52 6.90 -4.42
C ARG A 102 -7.73 5.99 -4.34
N ILE A 103 -7.60 4.86 -3.65
CA ILE A 103 -8.71 3.95 -3.36
C ILE A 103 -9.01 4.07 -1.87
N THR A 104 -10.26 4.29 -1.51
CA THR A 104 -10.73 4.28 -0.13
C THR A 104 -11.42 2.96 0.14
N PHE A 105 -10.89 2.23 1.11
CA PHE A 105 -11.46 0.98 1.61
C PHE A 105 -12.19 1.23 2.92
N GLU A 106 -13.33 0.59 3.11
CA GLU A 106 -13.93 0.39 4.42
C GLU A 106 -13.51 -0.99 4.92
N ILE A 107 -12.74 -1.01 6.00
CA ILE A 107 -12.16 -2.23 6.57
C ILE A 107 -12.61 -2.36 8.02
N GLN A 108 -13.21 -3.50 8.36
CA GLN A 108 -13.55 -3.87 9.74
C GLN A 108 -12.47 -4.74 10.33
N ASP A 109 -12.03 -5.72 9.57
CA ASP A 109 -10.91 -6.60 9.87
C ASP A 109 -10.22 -7.06 8.58
N THR A 110 -9.34 -8.03 8.65
CA THR A 110 -8.63 -8.56 7.47
C THR A 110 -9.49 -9.47 6.58
N SER A 111 -10.76 -9.70 6.90
CA SER A 111 -11.66 -10.57 6.12
C SER A 111 -12.08 -9.96 4.79
N GLU A 112 -12.04 -8.63 4.64
CA GLU A 112 -12.24 -7.94 3.37
C GLU A 112 -11.14 -8.28 2.34
N PHE A 113 -10.01 -8.78 2.84
CA PHE A 113 -8.93 -9.31 2.03
C PHE A 113 -8.99 -10.83 2.06
N SER A 114 -9.35 -11.44 0.93
CA SER A 114 -9.48 -12.90 0.84
C SER A 114 -8.12 -13.58 0.98
N GLN A 115 -7.92 -14.25 2.14
CA GLN A 115 -6.82 -15.17 2.44
C GLN A 115 -5.38 -14.66 2.19
N PRO A 116 -4.46 -14.93 3.04
CA PRO A 116 -4.59 -15.54 4.37
C PRO A 116 -5.01 -14.50 5.42
N LYS A 117 -5.56 -14.96 6.57
CA LYS A 117 -5.88 -14.09 7.70
C LYS A 117 -4.63 -13.37 8.17
N GLY A 118 -4.66 -12.04 8.18
CA GLY A 118 -3.54 -11.18 8.55
C GLY A 118 -3.73 -10.51 9.91
N LEU A 119 -2.77 -9.69 10.27
CA LEU A 119 -2.84 -8.76 11.41
C LEU A 119 -3.04 -7.36 10.86
N ILE A 120 -3.72 -6.51 11.61
CA ILE A 120 -3.91 -5.09 11.31
C ILE A 120 -3.59 -4.26 12.55
N ASP A 121 -2.80 -3.21 12.41
CA ASP A 121 -2.51 -2.26 13.48
C ASP A 121 -2.02 -0.94 12.92
N PHE A 122 -2.03 0.10 13.79
CA PHE A 122 -1.48 1.42 13.50
C PHE A 122 0.04 1.43 13.70
N VAL A 123 0.73 2.17 12.85
CA VAL A 123 2.17 2.42 12.99
C VAL A 123 2.39 3.44 14.12
N LYS A 124 3.34 3.12 14.99
CA LYS A 124 3.84 4.00 16.04
C LYS A 124 4.99 4.83 15.50
N TYR A 125 4.95 6.14 15.71
CA TYR A 125 6.01 7.03 15.24
C TYR A 125 6.92 7.44 16.39
N GLY A 126 8.23 7.22 16.19
CA GLY A 126 9.24 7.48 17.20
C GLY A 126 10.50 8.15 16.65
N ALA A 127 11.29 8.74 17.55
CA ALA A 127 12.59 9.32 17.22
C ALA A 127 13.72 8.27 17.26
N ILE A 128 13.47 7.12 17.87
CA ILE A 128 14.48 6.08 18.11
C ILE A 128 13.98 4.76 17.51
N VAL A 129 14.86 4.09 16.78
CA VAL A 129 14.59 2.75 16.26
C VAL A 129 14.49 1.73 17.41
N PRO A 130 13.66 0.67 17.28
CA PRO A 130 13.59 -0.40 18.27
C PRO A 130 14.95 -1.02 18.55
N ARG A 131 15.18 -1.41 19.80
CA ARG A 131 16.45 -1.98 20.25
C ARG A 131 16.23 -3.28 20.99
N LEU A 132 17.11 -4.23 20.76
CA LEU A 132 17.19 -5.48 21.52
C LEU A 132 18.57 -5.57 22.15
N ASP A 133 18.64 -5.94 23.44
CA ASP A 133 19.91 -6.25 24.09
C ASP A 133 20.51 -7.51 23.47
N SER A 134 21.82 -7.46 23.16
CA SER A 134 22.54 -8.59 22.59
C SER A 134 22.59 -9.80 23.53
N GLU A 135 22.59 -9.61 24.84
CA GLU A 135 22.54 -10.70 25.83
C GLU A 135 21.22 -11.47 25.73
N LEU A 136 20.08 -10.78 25.62
CA LEU A 136 18.77 -11.41 25.47
C LEU A 136 18.70 -12.26 24.20
N TYR A 137 19.36 -11.81 23.13
CA TYR A 137 19.46 -12.57 21.91
C TYR A 137 20.35 -13.82 22.07
N GLU A 138 21.52 -13.69 22.72
CA GLU A 138 22.44 -14.81 22.99
C GLU A 138 21.82 -15.88 23.89
N GLU A 139 21.03 -15.46 24.87
CA GLU A 139 20.28 -16.34 25.76
C GLU A 139 19.05 -16.98 25.09
N ASN A 140 18.78 -16.64 23.83
CA ASN A 140 17.64 -17.11 23.05
C ASN A 140 16.29 -16.84 23.74
N GLN A 141 16.16 -15.65 24.30
CA GLN A 141 14.94 -15.17 24.95
C GLN A 141 13.86 -14.89 23.87
N LYS A 142 13.11 -15.94 23.54
CA LYS A 142 12.20 -15.96 22.39
C LYS A 142 11.07 -14.93 22.48
N ALA A 143 10.63 -14.59 23.70
CA ALA A 143 9.56 -13.62 23.94
C ALA A 143 10.05 -12.22 23.58
N GLU A 144 11.21 -11.83 24.07
CA GLU A 144 11.85 -10.53 23.86
C GLU A 144 12.23 -10.34 22.39
N ILE A 145 12.81 -11.37 21.77
CA ILE A 145 13.11 -11.34 20.33
C ILE A 145 11.83 -11.16 19.50
N ARG A 146 10.74 -11.86 19.85
CA ARG A 146 9.47 -11.70 19.16
C ARG A 146 8.89 -10.31 19.34
N HIS A 147 8.92 -9.78 20.56
CA HIS A 147 8.47 -8.42 20.86
C HIS A 147 9.26 -7.39 20.05
N PHE A 148 10.58 -7.48 20.07
CA PHE A 148 11.46 -6.63 19.28
C PHE A 148 11.13 -6.66 17.77
N LEU A 149 10.94 -7.85 17.19
CA LEU A 149 10.56 -7.98 15.78
C LEU A 149 9.20 -7.35 15.49
N GLN A 150 8.25 -7.49 16.41
CA GLN A 150 6.95 -6.82 16.29
C GLN A 150 7.11 -5.30 16.34
N GLU A 151 7.90 -4.78 17.27
CA GLU A 151 8.17 -3.34 17.34
C GLU A 151 8.82 -2.81 16.05
N CYS A 152 9.78 -3.54 15.48
CA CYS A 152 10.41 -3.15 14.20
C CYS A 152 9.39 -3.01 13.05
N ILE A 153 8.36 -3.87 13.04
CA ILE A 153 7.32 -3.84 12.00
C ILE A 153 6.33 -2.69 12.21
N TRP A 154 6.01 -2.38 13.46
CA TRP A 154 4.98 -1.40 13.82
C TRP A 154 5.53 -0.03 14.20
N THR A 155 6.83 0.21 14.03
CA THR A 155 7.46 1.48 14.34
C THR A 155 8.08 2.10 13.10
N LYS A 156 7.92 3.42 12.95
CA LYS A 156 8.47 4.22 11.85
C LYS A 156 9.03 5.54 12.38
N GLY A 157 9.98 6.12 11.65
CA GLY A 157 10.56 7.40 12.02
C GLY A 157 9.53 8.54 12.08
N HIS A 158 9.66 9.43 13.06
CA HIS A 158 8.70 10.52 13.32
C HIS A 158 8.49 11.45 12.10
N ALA A 159 9.49 11.59 11.22
CA ALA A 159 9.36 12.36 9.99
C ALA A 159 8.23 11.86 9.07
N TRP A 160 7.80 10.62 9.21
CA TRP A 160 6.72 9.99 8.45
C TRP A 160 5.35 10.02 9.17
N ALA A 161 5.25 10.70 10.31
CA ALA A 161 4.02 10.70 11.12
C ALA A 161 2.78 11.24 10.35
N TYR A 162 3.00 12.08 9.35
CA TYR A 162 1.93 12.60 8.47
C TYR A 162 1.22 11.50 7.68
N GLU A 163 1.80 10.30 7.59
CA GLU A 163 1.18 9.20 6.86
C GLU A 163 0.03 8.55 7.62
N HIS A 164 -0.03 8.70 8.96
CA HIS A 164 -1.03 8.02 9.79
C HIS A 164 -1.26 6.58 9.33
N GLU A 165 -0.12 5.87 9.19
CA GLU A 165 -0.08 4.59 8.49
C GLU A 165 -0.76 3.49 9.31
N VAL A 166 -1.57 2.72 8.62
CA VAL A 166 -2.15 1.46 9.10
C VAL A 166 -1.56 0.33 8.26
N ARG A 167 -0.99 -0.67 8.91
CA ARG A 167 -0.42 -1.84 8.24
C ARG A 167 -1.31 -3.05 8.36
N LEU A 168 -1.38 -3.80 7.27
CA LEU A 168 -1.92 -5.15 7.27
C LEU A 168 -0.77 -6.09 6.94
N LEU A 169 -0.52 -7.06 7.82
CA LEU A 169 0.49 -8.08 7.63
C LEU A 169 -0.16 -9.39 7.20
N PHE A 170 0.35 -9.98 6.15
CA PHE A 170 -0.12 -11.25 5.62
C PHE A 170 1.02 -12.26 5.60
N PRO A 171 0.83 -13.47 6.15
CA PRO A 171 1.83 -14.54 6.01
C PRO A 171 2.06 -14.86 4.53
N LEU A 172 3.31 -15.13 4.16
CA LEU A 172 3.66 -15.43 2.76
C LEU A 172 2.91 -16.65 2.21
N LYS A 173 2.67 -17.65 3.08
CA LYS A 173 1.94 -18.86 2.71
C LYS A 173 0.48 -18.52 2.35
N GLY A 174 0.09 -18.83 1.12
CA GLY A 174 -1.26 -18.60 0.60
C GLY A 174 -1.42 -17.31 -0.18
N LEU A 175 -0.40 -16.45 -0.26
CA LEU A 175 -0.42 -15.31 -1.16
C LEU A 175 -0.29 -15.75 -2.62
N LYS A 176 -0.90 -14.98 -3.52
CA LYS A 176 -0.79 -15.19 -4.95
C LYS A 176 0.35 -14.37 -5.52
N THR A 177 1.26 -15.05 -6.22
CA THR A 177 2.34 -14.36 -6.94
C THR A 177 1.90 -14.04 -8.37
N ARG A 178 2.19 -12.83 -8.80
CA ARG A 178 2.01 -12.34 -10.18
C ARG A 178 3.37 -12.02 -10.79
N THR A 179 3.41 -12.03 -12.11
CA THR A 179 4.59 -11.63 -12.87
C THR A 179 4.23 -10.46 -13.79
N CYS A 180 5.07 -9.46 -13.82
CA CYS A 180 5.00 -8.41 -14.84
C CYS A 180 6.34 -8.30 -15.56
N SER A 181 6.31 -7.82 -16.79
CA SER A 181 7.52 -7.45 -17.53
C SER A 181 7.77 -5.97 -17.32
N THR A 182 8.94 -5.60 -16.83
CA THR A 182 9.41 -4.22 -16.74
C THR A 182 10.29 -3.92 -17.96
N MET A 183 10.24 -2.68 -18.45
CA MET A 183 11.24 -2.22 -19.43
C MET A 183 12.43 -1.67 -18.65
N GLU A 184 13.58 -2.30 -18.78
CA GLU A 184 14.83 -1.67 -18.37
C GLU A 184 15.29 -0.62 -19.38
N LYS A 185 16.11 0.34 -18.91
CA LYS A 185 16.68 1.43 -19.72
C LYS A 185 17.52 0.97 -20.95
N LYS A 186 17.81 -0.33 -21.06
CA LYS A 186 18.59 -0.95 -22.19
C LYS A 186 17.77 -1.87 -23.07
N GLY A 187 16.44 -1.82 -23.04
CA GLY A 187 15.59 -2.64 -23.91
C GLY A 187 15.42 -4.09 -23.46
N ILE A 188 16.03 -4.52 -22.37
CA ILE A 188 15.86 -5.86 -21.81
C ILE A 188 14.59 -5.86 -20.97
N ARG A 189 13.69 -6.80 -21.25
CA ARG A 189 12.48 -7.02 -20.44
C ARG A 189 12.79 -7.97 -19.30
N GLU A 190 12.89 -7.45 -18.09
CA GLU A 190 12.93 -8.29 -16.91
C GLU A 190 11.52 -8.73 -16.47
N LYS A 191 11.42 -9.99 -16.03
CA LYS A 191 10.22 -10.50 -15.39
C LYS A 191 10.33 -10.28 -13.88
N VAL A 192 9.58 -9.32 -13.36
CA VAL A 192 9.52 -9.06 -11.93
C VAL A 192 8.34 -9.82 -11.32
N ARG A 193 8.59 -10.57 -10.27
CA ARG A 193 7.57 -11.23 -9.46
C ARG A 193 7.14 -10.32 -8.32
N TYR A 194 5.85 -10.29 -8.03
CA TYR A 194 5.29 -9.56 -6.91
C TYR A 194 4.07 -10.29 -6.34
N ASP A 195 3.88 -10.16 -5.04
CA ASP A 195 2.78 -10.82 -4.37
C ASP A 195 1.57 -9.90 -4.32
N VAL A 196 0.39 -10.49 -4.40
CA VAL A 196 -0.89 -9.79 -4.37
C VAL A 196 -1.85 -10.47 -3.43
N ILE A 197 -2.75 -9.67 -2.86
CA ILE A 197 -3.91 -10.14 -2.14
C ILE A 197 -5.17 -9.66 -2.86
N LYS A 198 -6.20 -10.49 -2.85
CA LYS A 198 -7.52 -10.08 -3.34
C LYS A 198 -8.24 -9.27 -2.26
N PHE A 199 -9.04 -8.31 -2.68
CA PHE A 199 -9.97 -7.60 -1.81
C PHE A 199 -11.41 -7.74 -2.31
N SER A 200 -12.37 -7.59 -1.40
CA SER A 200 -13.78 -7.56 -1.76
C SER A 200 -14.11 -6.25 -2.50
N PRO A 201 -14.79 -6.28 -3.65
CA PRO A 201 -15.28 -5.04 -4.27
C PRO A 201 -16.18 -4.24 -3.33
N LEU A 202 -16.88 -4.89 -2.42
CA LEU A 202 -17.79 -4.25 -1.45
C LEU A 202 -17.05 -3.39 -0.42
N SER A 203 -15.78 -3.69 -0.17
CA SER A 203 -14.95 -2.88 0.73
C SER A 203 -14.49 -1.56 0.11
N VAL A 204 -14.58 -1.40 -1.22
CA VAL A 204 -14.21 -0.16 -1.91
C VAL A 204 -15.36 0.83 -1.85
N LYS A 205 -15.13 2.00 -1.23
CA LYS A 205 -16.13 3.08 -1.10
C LYS A 205 -15.90 4.20 -2.09
N GLU A 206 -14.65 4.51 -2.37
CA GLU A 206 -14.30 5.61 -3.26
C GLU A 206 -13.05 5.28 -4.07
N VAL A 207 -13.02 5.76 -5.30
CA VAL A 207 -11.83 5.76 -6.16
C VAL A 207 -11.67 7.16 -6.73
N VAL A 208 -10.59 7.85 -6.36
CA VAL A 208 -10.25 9.17 -6.89
C VAL A 208 -9.11 9.03 -7.90
N PHE A 209 -9.34 9.46 -9.12
CA PHE A 209 -8.32 9.53 -10.17
C PHE A 209 -7.54 10.83 -10.04
N GLY A 210 -6.23 10.73 -10.02
CA GLY A 210 -5.35 11.89 -9.89
C GLY A 210 -5.41 12.85 -11.08
N PRO A 211 -5.03 14.12 -10.88
CA PRO A 211 -5.24 15.19 -11.86
C PRO A 211 -4.47 15.01 -13.18
N LYS A 212 -3.47 14.15 -13.21
CA LYS A 212 -2.72 13.85 -14.45
C LYS A 212 -3.28 12.66 -15.23
N ILE A 213 -4.23 11.89 -14.66
CA ILE A 213 -4.87 10.80 -15.41
C ILE A 213 -5.84 11.39 -16.42
N LYS A 214 -5.66 11.02 -17.68
CA LYS A 214 -6.54 11.49 -18.77
C LYS A 214 -7.96 10.92 -18.59
N PRO A 215 -9.01 11.76 -18.50
CA PRO A 215 -10.39 11.32 -18.25
C PRO A 215 -10.90 10.29 -19.27
N ASN A 216 -10.54 10.40 -20.55
CA ASN A 216 -10.92 9.45 -21.58
C ASN A 216 -10.31 8.05 -21.39
N VAL A 217 -9.20 7.92 -20.68
CA VAL A 217 -8.66 6.60 -20.30
C VAL A 217 -9.58 5.92 -19.29
N VAL A 218 -10.10 6.68 -18.33
CA VAL A 218 -11.04 6.18 -17.34
C VAL A 218 -12.39 5.87 -17.97
N LYS A 219 -12.94 6.79 -18.81
CA LYS A 219 -14.22 6.62 -19.49
C LYS A 219 -14.27 5.33 -20.32
N ARG A 220 -13.19 4.97 -21.04
CA ARG A 220 -13.11 3.72 -21.79
C ARG A 220 -13.22 2.46 -20.94
N LYS A 221 -12.85 2.55 -19.65
CA LYS A 221 -12.85 1.44 -18.71
C LYS A 221 -14.05 1.47 -17.75
N ALA A 222 -14.84 2.52 -17.81
CA ALA A 222 -15.96 2.79 -16.88
C ALA A 222 -16.97 1.63 -16.81
N ARG A 223 -17.38 1.07 -17.97
CA ARG A 223 -18.32 -0.07 -18.02
C ARG A 223 -17.82 -1.26 -17.21
N ARG A 224 -16.52 -1.57 -17.31
CA ARG A 224 -15.93 -2.68 -16.58
C ARG A 224 -15.87 -2.38 -15.07
N LEU A 225 -15.53 -1.16 -14.69
CA LEU A 225 -15.55 -0.75 -13.28
C LEU A 225 -16.97 -0.80 -12.71
N ALA A 226 -17.95 -0.27 -13.44
CA ALA A 226 -19.36 -0.37 -13.03
C ALA A 226 -19.84 -1.81 -12.86
N SER A 227 -19.42 -2.74 -13.73
CA SER A 227 -19.80 -4.16 -13.58
C SER A 227 -19.15 -4.85 -12.38
N ILE A 228 -18.02 -4.34 -11.87
CA ILE A 228 -17.32 -4.92 -10.71
C ILE A 228 -17.81 -4.31 -9.40
N TYR A 229 -17.96 -2.99 -9.36
CA TYR A 229 -18.21 -2.24 -8.13
C TYR A 229 -19.67 -1.82 -7.96
N GLY A 230 -20.45 -1.78 -9.04
CA GLY A 230 -21.86 -1.36 -8.99
C GLY A 230 -22.03 0.01 -8.33
N SER A 231 -22.95 0.08 -7.36
CA SER A 231 -23.19 1.28 -6.55
C SER A 231 -22.34 1.36 -5.27
N THR A 232 -21.45 0.41 -5.04
CA THR A 232 -20.67 0.37 -3.78
C THR A 232 -19.52 1.36 -3.77
N ALA A 233 -19.00 1.75 -4.94
CA ALA A 233 -17.89 2.69 -5.04
C ALA A 233 -18.29 3.95 -5.80
N ILE A 234 -17.92 5.11 -5.23
CA ILE A 234 -18.03 6.43 -5.88
C ILE A 234 -16.73 6.72 -6.64
N PHE A 235 -16.84 7.10 -7.92
CA PHE A 235 -15.69 7.45 -8.75
C PHE A 235 -15.58 8.96 -8.90
N LYS A 236 -14.41 9.51 -8.59
CA LYS A 236 -14.12 10.94 -8.62
C LYS A 236 -12.83 11.22 -9.38
N ILE A 237 -12.62 12.48 -9.75
CA ILE A 237 -11.36 13.02 -10.25
C ILE A 237 -10.86 14.12 -9.31
N ALA A 238 -9.57 14.08 -8.98
CA ALA A 238 -8.95 15.15 -8.21
C ALA A 238 -8.55 16.30 -9.14
N ILE A 239 -8.98 17.51 -8.77
CA ILE A 239 -8.65 18.76 -9.46
C ILE A 239 -7.77 19.61 -8.56
N MET A 240 -6.65 20.09 -9.08
CA MET A 240 -5.79 21.03 -8.37
C MET A 240 -6.47 22.40 -8.29
N THR A 241 -6.49 22.98 -7.09
CA THR A 241 -7.04 24.32 -6.85
C THR A 241 -5.93 25.36 -6.71
N ASP A 242 -6.29 26.63 -6.73
CA ASP A 242 -5.43 27.78 -6.47
C ASP A 242 -4.93 27.87 -5.00
N ARG A 243 -5.48 27.06 -4.10
CA ARG A 243 -5.15 27.03 -2.66
C ARG A 243 -4.18 25.89 -2.29
N TYR A 244 -3.44 25.35 -3.23
CA TYR A 244 -2.52 24.22 -3.01
C TYR A 244 -3.18 22.99 -2.39
N LYS A 245 -4.41 22.69 -2.80
CA LYS A 245 -5.14 21.50 -2.38
C LYS A 245 -5.88 20.85 -3.53
N TYR A 246 -6.34 19.63 -3.33
CA TYR A 246 -7.17 18.93 -4.29
C TYR A 246 -8.65 19.10 -3.95
N HIS A 247 -9.44 19.28 -5.00
CA HIS A 247 -10.89 19.16 -4.94
C HIS A 247 -11.32 17.90 -5.70
N ASN A 248 -12.17 17.09 -5.10
CA ASN A 248 -12.60 15.83 -5.70
C ASN A 248 -13.99 16.00 -6.31
N GLU A 249 -14.07 16.01 -7.63
CA GLU A 249 -15.33 16.10 -8.35
C GLU A 249 -15.83 14.71 -8.80
N PRO A 250 -17.14 14.46 -8.81
CA PRO A 250 -17.69 13.25 -9.37
C PRO A 250 -17.25 13.08 -10.82
N LEU A 251 -16.68 11.93 -11.15
CA LEU A 251 -16.28 11.63 -12.52
C LEU A 251 -17.48 11.26 -13.39
N LEU A 252 -18.52 10.76 -12.75
CA LEU A 252 -19.72 10.22 -13.40
C LEU A 252 -20.90 10.50 -12.45
N ASP A 253 -21.62 11.57 -12.68
CA ASP A 253 -22.86 11.88 -11.97
C ASP A 253 -23.94 10.82 -12.16
N ASP A 254 -23.68 9.77 -12.99
CA ASP A 254 -24.72 8.92 -13.55
C ASP A 254 -24.38 7.43 -13.70
N ILE A 255 -23.25 6.91 -13.16
CA ILE A 255 -23.06 5.45 -13.22
C ILE A 255 -23.95 4.71 -12.21
N SER A 256 -24.28 5.33 -11.09
CA SER A 256 -25.16 4.74 -10.09
C SER A 256 -26.65 4.77 -10.49
N CYS A 257 -27.07 5.67 -11.39
CA CYS A 257 -28.49 5.80 -11.79
C CYS A 257 -28.92 5.03 -13.02
N LYS A 258 -28.00 4.50 -13.83
CA LYS A 258 -28.35 3.92 -15.16
C LYS A 258 -27.94 2.47 -15.41
N VAL A 259 -27.79 1.66 -14.41
CA VAL A 259 -27.82 0.19 -14.62
C VAL A 259 -29.23 -0.32 -14.93
N ASN A 260 -30.24 0.54 -14.87
CA ASN A 260 -31.60 0.29 -15.38
C ASN A 260 -31.80 0.73 -16.84
N LEU A 261 -30.78 0.67 -17.68
CA LEU A 261 -30.94 0.87 -19.10
C LEU A 261 -31.47 -0.40 -19.75
N SER A 262 -32.80 -0.51 -19.81
CA SER A 262 -33.48 -1.14 -20.92
C SER A 262 -32.93 -0.56 -22.23
N ASN A 263 -32.54 -1.47 -23.13
CA ASN A 263 -32.23 -1.26 -24.54
C ASN A 263 -32.60 0.10 -25.13
N GLY A 264 -31.63 0.87 -25.58
CA GLY A 264 -31.83 1.71 -26.74
C GLY A 264 -31.43 3.20 -26.71
N ASP A 265 -31.04 3.80 -25.60
CA ASP A 265 -30.79 5.25 -25.59
C ASP A 265 -29.30 5.62 -25.62
N ARG A 266 -28.95 6.38 -26.67
CA ARG A 266 -27.66 7.02 -26.87
C ARG A 266 -27.39 8.05 -25.78
N LEU A 267 -26.30 7.90 -25.04
CA LEU A 267 -25.76 8.92 -24.14
C LEU A 267 -25.44 10.22 -24.91
N SER A 268 -26.27 11.22 -24.73
CA SER A 268 -25.91 12.61 -25.02
C SER A 268 -25.02 13.10 -23.88
N MET A 269 -23.74 13.27 -24.14
CA MET A 269 -22.80 13.89 -23.20
C MET A 269 -22.95 15.39 -23.30
N VAL A 270 -23.41 16.02 -22.22
CA VAL A 270 -23.41 17.47 -22.06
C VAL A 270 -22.05 17.90 -21.50
N GLY A 271 -21.34 18.71 -22.28
CA GLY A 271 -20.48 19.77 -21.78
C GLY A 271 -19.06 19.46 -21.32
N TRP A 272 -18.18 19.04 -22.26
CA TRP A 272 -16.75 19.27 -22.13
C TRP A 272 -16.17 19.69 -23.49
N ASP A 273 -16.63 20.85 -23.97
CA ASP A 273 -15.95 21.63 -24.99
C ASP A 273 -15.56 22.96 -24.34
N LYS A 274 -14.29 23.00 -23.86
CA LYS A 274 -13.42 24.19 -23.92
C LYS A 274 -12.01 23.78 -23.52
#